data_f2c6e81f51108acdbf60ebdf3ceacead
#
_entry.id   f2c6e81f51108acdbf60ebdf3ceacead
#
_cell.length_a   1.000
_cell.length_b   1.000
_cell.length_c   1.000
_cell.angle_alpha   90.00
_cell.angle_beta   90.00
_cell.angle_gamma   90.00
#
_symmetry.space_group_name_H-M   'P 1'
#
loop_
_entity.id
_entity.type
_entity.pdbx_description
1 polymer ?
#
loop_
_entity_poly.entity_id
_entity_poly.type
_entity_poly.pdbx_seq_one_letter_code
_entity_poly.pdbx_strand_id
1 'polypeptide(L)'
;MHDEPIIRTGTFSDIEAIHAIEQSVFKEDPWSMEMISDEIAEDPSRITWIMELGELMIGYCMVRFGPGEVHLINMAVVTSFHRMGMGKRMLDHFLDQIPAKSSVFLEVKRGNFPAINLYLGAGFEDVAIREAYYRDGSDAIVMCMIKE
;
A
#
# COMPACT_ATOMS: atom_id res chain seq x y z
N MET A 1 28.85 -2.25 -5.95
CA MET A 1 27.87 -1.30 -6.48
C MET A 1 26.59 -1.43 -5.70
N HIS A 2 26.09 -0.33 -5.21
CA HIS A 2 24.83 -0.30 -4.47
C HIS A 2 23.70 0.14 -5.37
N ASP A 3 22.73 -0.74 -5.56
CA ASP A 3 21.54 -0.40 -6.32
C ASP A 3 20.57 0.34 -5.39
N GLU A 4 20.08 1.46 -5.86
CA GLU A 4 19.01 2.17 -5.19
C GLU A 4 17.68 1.63 -5.68
N PRO A 5 16.67 1.47 -4.78
CA PRO A 5 15.33 1.12 -5.22
C PRO A 5 14.77 2.19 -6.13
N ILE A 6 14.10 1.77 -7.18
CA ILE A 6 13.35 2.68 -8.04
C ILE A 6 11.85 2.39 -7.90
N ILE A 7 11.04 3.42 -8.09
CA ILE A 7 9.58 3.29 -8.05
C ILE A 7 9.04 3.67 -9.41
N ARG A 8 8.24 2.80 -9.99
CA ARG A 8 7.62 2.99 -11.30
C ARG A 8 6.14 2.64 -11.25
N THR A 9 5.41 3.02 -12.27
CA THR A 9 4.01 2.63 -12.43
C THR A 9 3.93 1.14 -12.79
N GLY A 10 2.98 0.44 -12.18
CA GLY A 10 2.72 -0.96 -12.45
C GLY A 10 1.90 -1.17 -13.72
N THR A 11 2.03 -2.35 -14.30
CA THR A 11 1.31 -2.79 -15.49
C THR A 11 0.76 -4.21 -15.28
N PHE A 12 -0.03 -4.70 -16.24
CA PHE A 12 -0.55 -6.07 -16.18
C PHE A 12 0.53 -7.13 -16.06
N SER A 13 1.73 -6.86 -16.56
CA SER A 13 2.84 -7.82 -16.45
C SER A 13 3.35 -7.97 -15.01
N ASP A 14 2.93 -7.12 -14.09
CA ASP A 14 3.33 -7.16 -12.69
C ASP A 14 2.40 -8.00 -11.81
N ILE A 15 1.26 -8.44 -12.32
CA ILE A 15 0.22 -9.11 -11.51
C ILE A 15 0.76 -10.36 -10.80
N GLU A 16 1.48 -11.21 -11.49
CA GLU A 16 2.01 -12.44 -10.88
C GLU A 16 3.00 -12.16 -9.75
N ALA A 17 3.88 -11.19 -9.93
CA ALA A 17 4.86 -10.81 -8.91
C ALA A 17 4.18 -10.17 -7.69
N ILE A 18 3.18 -9.32 -7.93
CA ILE A 18 2.38 -8.74 -6.84
C ILE A 18 1.68 -9.85 -6.06
N HIS A 19 1.07 -10.80 -6.75
CA HIS A 19 0.37 -11.90 -6.10
C HIS A 19 1.30 -12.76 -5.25
N ALA A 20 2.52 -13.01 -5.73
CA ALA A 20 3.51 -13.75 -4.96
C ALA A 20 3.87 -13.02 -3.66
N ILE A 21 4.01 -11.69 -3.71
CA ILE A 21 4.27 -10.87 -2.52
C ILE A 21 3.07 -10.90 -1.57
N GLU A 22 1.84 -10.76 -2.12
CA GLU A 22 0.61 -10.84 -1.33
C GLU A 22 0.56 -12.13 -0.51
N GLN A 23 0.78 -13.25 -1.17
CA GLN A 23 0.75 -14.56 -0.51
C GLN A 23 1.83 -14.71 0.56
N SER A 24 2.98 -14.11 0.34
CA SER A 24 4.10 -14.17 1.28
C SER A 24 3.90 -13.27 2.50
N VAL A 25 3.36 -12.06 2.30
CA VAL A 25 3.22 -11.05 3.35
C VAL A 25 1.89 -11.20 4.09
N PHE A 26 0.79 -11.43 3.37
CA PHE A 26 -0.57 -11.52 3.92
C PHE A 26 -1.07 -12.95 3.87
N LYS A 27 -0.39 -13.84 4.55
CA LYS A 27 -0.59 -15.30 4.48
C LYS A 27 -2.02 -15.77 4.73
N GLU A 28 -2.75 -15.07 5.60
CA GLU A 28 -4.08 -15.50 6.01
C GLU A 28 -5.20 -14.94 5.14
N ASP A 29 -4.97 -13.79 4.51
CA ASP A 29 -5.98 -13.13 3.69
C ASP A 29 -5.36 -12.36 2.52
N PRO A 30 -4.62 -13.06 1.64
CA PRO A 30 -4.03 -12.39 0.47
C PRO A 30 -5.09 -12.05 -0.57
N TRP A 31 -4.84 -10.99 -1.33
CA TRP A 31 -5.66 -10.69 -2.50
C TRP A 31 -5.46 -11.78 -3.55
N SER A 32 -6.54 -12.12 -4.24
CA SER A 32 -6.50 -13.05 -5.37
C SER A 32 -5.89 -12.39 -6.61
N MET A 33 -5.49 -13.19 -7.59
CA MET A 33 -5.04 -12.70 -8.90
C MET A 33 -6.10 -11.81 -9.55
N GLU A 34 -7.38 -12.19 -9.43
CA GLU A 34 -8.50 -11.43 -9.99
C GLU A 34 -8.62 -10.05 -9.33
N MET A 35 -8.53 -9.98 -8.01
CA MET A 35 -8.56 -8.71 -7.28
C MET A 35 -7.42 -7.78 -7.69
N ILE A 36 -6.22 -8.33 -7.84
CA ILE A 36 -5.06 -7.57 -8.29
C ILE A 36 -5.26 -7.08 -9.72
N SER A 37 -5.74 -7.96 -10.60
CA SER A 37 -6.01 -7.61 -11.99
C SER A 37 -7.02 -6.48 -12.11
N ASP A 38 -8.10 -6.54 -11.32
CA ASP A 38 -9.12 -5.49 -11.30
C ASP A 38 -8.54 -4.16 -10.82
N GLU A 39 -7.66 -4.19 -9.83
CA GLU A 39 -7.07 -2.97 -9.28
C GLU A 39 -6.06 -2.32 -10.21
N ILE A 40 -5.31 -3.12 -10.98
CA ILE A 40 -4.28 -2.63 -11.89
C ILE A 40 -4.83 -2.25 -13.27
N ALA A 41 -6.12 -2.52 -13.52
CA ALA A 41 -6.77 -2.19 -14.79
C ALA A 41 -6.65 -0.70 -15.11
N GLU A 42 -6.62 -0.37 -16.40
CA GLU A 42 -6.52 1.02 -16.85
C GLU A 42 -7.75 1.82 -16.41
N ASP A 43 -7.55 2.69 -15.45
CA ASP A 43 -8.58 3.56 -14.91
C ASP A 43 -7.85 4.80 -14.37
N PRO A 44 -8.19 6.02 -14.82
CA PRO A 44 -7.50 7.22 -14.36
C PRO A 44 -7.66 7.50 -12.86
N SER A 45 -8.65 6.86 -12.21
CA SER A 45 -8.84 7.00 -10.76
C SER A 45 -8.00 6.03 -9.94
N ARG A 46 -7.21 5.15 -10.58
CA ARG A 46 -6.41 4.13 -9.90
C ARG A 46 -4.98 4.16 -10.37
N ILE A 47 -4.04 3.98 -9.46
CA ILE A 47 -2.64 3.82 -9.80
C ILE A 47 -2.00 2.78 -8.89
N THR A 48 -1.11 1.98 -9.45
CA THR A 48 -0.25 1.06 -8.69
C THR A 48 1.19 1.45 -8.95
N TRP A 49 1.95 1.65 -7.87
CA TRP A 49 3.39 1.87 -7.95
C TRP A 49 4.11 0.60 -7.56
N ILE A 50 5.19 0.32 -8.27
CA ILE A 50 6.05 -0.84 -8.03
C ILE A 50 7.41 -0.35 -7.57
N MET A 51 7.94 -0.94 -6.52
CA MET A 51 9.30 -0.69 -6.07
C MET A 51 10.18 -1.85 -6.49
N GLU A 52 11.27 -1.54 -7.19
CA GLU A 52 12.22 -2.53 -7.69
C GLU A 52 13.62 -2.24 -7.18
N LEU A 53 14.35 -3.29 -6.90
CA LEU A 53 15.78 -3.24 -6.62
C LEU A 53 16.47 -4.12 -7.66
N GLY A 54 17.16 -3.52 -8.63
CA GLY A 54 17.59 -4.24 -9.81
C GLY A 54 16.38 -4.76 -10.59
N GLU A 55 16.32 -6.06 -10.86
CA GLU A 55 15.19 -6.70 -11.54
C GLU A 55 14.18 -7.33 -10.57
N LEU A 56 14.40 -7.17 -9.27
CA LEU A 56 13.55 -7.77 -8.24
C LEU A 56 12.49 -6.79 -7.77
N MET A 57 11.22 -7.18 -7.88
CA MET A 57 10.13 -6.44 -7.24
C MET A 57 10.20 -6.66 -5.73
N ILE A 58 10.33 -5.58 -4.96
CA ILE A 58 10.42 -5.64 -3.50
C ILE A 58 9.21 -5.04 -2.80
N GLY A 59 8.31 -4.40 -3.52
CA GLY A 59 7.11 -3.86 -2.92
C GLY A 59 6.17 -3.25 -3.95
N TYR A 60 4.98 -2.91 -3.50
CA TYR A 60 3.96 -2.25 -4.33
C TYR A 60 3.04 -1.39 -3.45
N CYS A 61 2.35 -0.46 -4.09
CA CYS A 61 1.42 0.44 -3.43
C CYS A 61 0.26 0.72 -4.38
N MET A 62 -0.95 0.41 -3.97
CA MET A 62 -2.18 0.58 -4.76
C MET A 62 -3.02 1.71 -4.20
N VAL A 63 -3.42 2.64 -5.04
CA VAL A 63 -4.06 3.89 -4.64
C VAL A 63 -5.26 4.17 -5.54
N ARG A 64 -6.32 4.71 -4.95
CA ARG A 64 -7.50 5.21 -5.67
C ARG A 64 -7.69 6.69 -5.39
N PHE A 65 -8.04 7.44 -6.42
CA PHE A 65 -8.30 8.86 -6.36
C PHE A 65 -9.81 9.15 -6.51
N GLY A 66 -10.32 10.01 -5.66
CA GLY A 66 -11.66 10.59 -5.76
C GLY A 66 -11.57 12.10 -5.58
N PRO A 67 -12.71 12.83 -5.71
CA PRO A 67 -12.72 14.28 -5.52
C PRO A 67 -12.28 14.66 -4.10
N GLY A 68 -11.11 15.27 -3.97
CA GLY A 68 -10.56 15.70 -2.67
C GLY A 68 -10.11 14.58 -1.75
N GLU A 69 -10.22 13.32 -2.17
CA GLU A 69 -9.89 12.15 -1.38
C GLU A 69 -8.93 11.23 -2.11
N VAL A 70 -8.03 10.61 -1.36
CA VAL A 70 -7.13 9.59 -1.88
C VAL A 70 -7.15 8.42 -0.90
N HIS A 71 -7.31 7.21 -1.42
CA HIS A 71 -7.36 5.99 -0.62
C HIS A 71 -6.15 5.11 -0.92
N LEU A 72 -5.35 4.83 0.11
CA LEU A 72 -4.33 3.81 0.04
C LEU A 72 -5.03 2.46 0.21
N ILE A 73 -5.12 1.71 -0.88
CA ILE A 73 -5.90 0.47 -0.92
C ILE A 73 -5.12 -0.72 -0.42
N ASN A 74 -3.86 -0.82 -0.81
CA ASN A 74 -2.98 -1.92 -0.40
C ASN A 74 -1.53 -1.52 -0.58
N MET A 75 -0.68 -1.92 0.35
CA MET A 75 0.76 -1.68 0.28
C MET A 75 1.49 -2.81 0.96
N ALA A 76 2.54 -3.30 0.33
CA ALA A 76 3.39 -4.33 0.93
C ALA A 76 4.84 -4.17 0.50
N VAL A 77 5.74 -4.60 1.37
CA VAL A 77 7.15 -4.76 1.10
C VAL A 77 7.54 -6.19 1.45
N VAL A 78 8.32 -6.82 0.61
CA VAL A 78 8.81 -8.18 0.81
C VAL A 78 9.46 -8.28 2.19
N THR A 79 9.17 -9.37 2.93
CA THR A 79 9.58 -9.53 4.32
C THR A 79 11.10 -9.39 4.53
N SER A 80 11.91 -9.89 3.60
CA SER A 80 13.38 -9.77 3.69
C SER A 80 13.89 -8.33 3.63
N PHE A 81 13.04 -7.39 3.21
CA PHE A 81 13.37 -5.96 3.15
C PHE A 81 12.68 -5.15 4.25
N HIS A 82 12.00 -5.81 5.20
CA HIS A 82 11.41 -5.12 6.34
C HIS A 82 12.50 -4.51 7.21
N ARG A 83 12.18 -3.41 7.90
CA ARG A 83 13.07 -2.66 8.78
C ARG A 83 14.25 -1.98 8.06
N MET A 84 14.19 -1.87 6.73
CA MET A 84 15.19 -1.18 5.92
C MET A 84 14.71 0.17 5.42
N GLY A 85 13.56 0.65 5.90
CA GLY A 85 12.99 1.92 5.48
C GLY A 85 12.29 1.88 4.12
N MET A 86 12.05 0.71 3.54
CA MET A 86 11.43 0.59 2.22
C MET A 86 9.95 0.94 2.25
N GLY A 87 9.22 0.57 3.31
CA GLY A 87 7.84 0.98 3.50
C GLY A 87 7.70 2.49 3.58
N LYS A 88 8.60 3.14 4.31
CA LYS A 88 8.64 4.60 4.41
C LYS A 88 8.93 5.25 3.06
N ARG A 89 9.87 4.72 2.29
CA ARG A 89 10.17 5.21 0.94
C ARG A 89 8.95 5.14 0.03
N MET A 90 8.24 4.02 0.06
CA MET A 90 7.03 3.85 -0.74
C MET A 90 5.94 4.83 -0.30
N LEU A 91 5.73 4.96 1.00
CA LEU A 91 4.74 5.88 1.54
C LEU A 91 5.07 7.33 1.22
N ASP A 92 6.33 7.73 1.38
CA ASP A 92 6.79 9.08 1.03
C ASP A 92 6.57 9.36 -0.46
N HIS A 93 6.89 8.40 -1.34
CA HIS A 93 6.64 8.54 -2.77
C HIS A 93 5.16 8.77 -3.06
N PHE A 94 4.31 7.94 -2.49
CA PHE A 94 2.86 8.05 -2.64
C PHE A 94 2.38 9.45 -2.22
N LEU A 95 2.76 9.88 -1.03
CA LEU A 95 2.33 11.19 -0.50
C LEU A 95 2.85 12.35 -1.34
N ASP A 96 4.04 12.22 -1.94
CA ASP A 96 4.59 13.25 -2.82
C ASP A 96 3.85 13.36 -4.16
N GLN A 97 3.16 12.30 -4.58
CA GLN A 97 2.48 12.24 -5.87
C GLN A 97 1.05 12.74 -5.85
N ILE A 98 0.49 12.99 -4.68
CA ILE A 98 -0.92 13.37 -4.56
C ILE A 98 -1.10 14.87 -4.40
N PRO A 99 -2.28 15.42 -4.79
CA PRO A 99 -2.53 16.86 -4.67
C PRO A 99 -2.50 17.34 -3.22
N ALA A 100 -2.01 18.56 -3.03
CA ALA A 100 -2.05 19.22 -1.72
C ALA A 100 -3.50 19.33 -1.23
N LYS A 101 -3.67 19.24 0.08
CA LYS A 101 -4.97 19.31 0.78
C LYS A 101 -5.90 18.12 0.52
N SER A 102 -5.40 17.06 -0.12
CA SER A 102 -6.17 15.80 -0.19
C SER A 102 -6.34 15.20 1.19
N SER A 103 -7.52 14.67 1.45
CA SER A 103 -7.76 13.78 2.60
C SER A 103 -7.32 12.37 2.20
N VAL A 104 -6.39 11.79 2.93
CA VAL A 104 -5.82 10.47 2.62
C VAL A 104 -6.34 9.47 3.64
N PHE A 105 -6.95 8.41 3.17
CA PHE A 105 -7.53 7.35 4.00
C PHE A 105 -6.84 6.03 3.75
N LEU A 106 -6.75 5.24 4.79
CA LEU A 106 -6.32 3.83 4.68
C LEU A 106 -7.02 3.00 5.75
N GLU A 107 -7.01 1.69 5.54
CA GLU A 107 -7.46 0.72 6.52
C GLU A 107 -6.30 -0.21 6.81
N VAL A 108 -6.06 -0.48 8.09
CA VAL A 108 -4.97 -1.34 8.53
C VAL A 108 -5.49 -2.31 9.57
N LYS A 109 -5.01 -3.55 9.51
CA LYS A 109 -5.39 -4.58 10.47
C LYS A 109 -4.94 -4.15 11.87
N ARG A 110 -5.85 -4.28 12.85
CA ARG A 110 -5.64 -3.79 14.22
C ARG A 110 -4.36 -4.32 14.87
N GLY A 111 -3.96 -5.54 14.55
CA GLY A 111 -2.75 -6.15 15.09
C GLY A 111 -1.47 -5.86 14.30
N ASN A 112 -1.56 -5.15 13.19
CA ASN A 112 -0.40 -4.86 12.35
C ASN A 112 0.36 -3.64 12.86
N PHE A 113 1.06 -3.79 13.98
CA PHE A 113 1.76 -2.69 14.63
C PHE A 113 2.86 -2.04 13.79
N PRO A 114 3.67 -2.78 13.02
CA PRO A 114 4.67 -2.14 12.17
C PRO A 114 4.06 -1.17 11.16
N ALA A 115 2.94 -1.56 10.52
CA ALA A 115 2.25 -0.70 9.56
C ALA A 115 1.61 0.50 10.27
N ILE A 116 0.93 0.26 11.39
CA ILE A 116 0.31 1.34 12.17
C ILE A 116 1.36 2.38 12.57
N ASN A 117 2.51 1.94 13.07
CA ASN A 117 3.59 2.84 13.46
C ASN A 117 4.15 3.62 12.27
N LEU A 118 4.26 2.98 11.11
CA LEU A 118 4.68 3.65 9.88
C LEU A 118 3.72 4.79 9.52
N TYR A 119 2.41 4.52 9.56
CA TYR A 119 1.39 5.51 9.22
C TYR A 119 1.32 6.63 10.25
N LEU A 120 1.38 6.31 11.54
CA LEU A 120 1.44 7.33 12.60
C LEU A 120 2.64 8.26 12.41
N GLY A 121 3.80 7.69 12.08
CA GLY A 121 5.01 8.47 11.82
C GLY A 121 4.90 9.40 10.61
N ALA A 122 4.01 9.11 9.68
CA ALA A 122 3.77 9.93 8.50
C ALA A 122 2.69 11.01 8.73
N GLY A 123 2.02 10.99 9.89
CA GLY A 123 1.00 11.98 10.23
C GLY A 123 -0.44 11.49 10.16
N PHE A 124 -0.65 10.19 9.91
CA PHE A 124 -1.99 9.61 9.97
C PHE A 124 -2.49 9.51 11.40
N GLU A 125 -3.79 9.66 11.58
CA GLU A 125 -4.47 9.53 12.87
C GLU A 125 -5.59 8.50 12.75
N ASP A 126 -5.87 7.78 13.85
CA ASP A 126 -6.99 6.87 13.92
C ASP A 126 -8.30 7.66 13.92
N VAL A 127 -9.22 7.33 13.01
CA VAL A 127 -10.51 8.03 12.95
C VAL A 127 -11.71 7.11 13.14
N ALA A 128 -11.56 5.80 12.93
CA ALA A 128 -12.66 4.86 13.09
C ALA A 128 -12.13 3.43 13.22
N ILE A 129 -13.01 2.53 13.64
CA ILE A 129 -12.76 1.10 13.67
C ILE A 129 -13.87 0.43 12.87
N ARG A 130 -13.50 -0.48 11.96
CA ARG A 130 -14.45 -1.35 11.27
C ARG A 130 -14.37 -2.73 11.90
N GLU A 131 -15.38 -3.11 12.64
CA GLU A 131 -15.41 -4.38 13.36
C GLU A 131 -15.53 -5.55 12.38
N ALA A 132 -14.77 -6.63 12.66
CA ALA A 132 -14.79 -7.88 11.89
C ALA A 132 -14.66 -7.64 10.36
N TYR A 133 -13.82 -6.72 9.98
CA TYR A 133 -13.66 -6.28 8.58
C TYR A 133 -12.94 -7.31 7.72
N TYR A 134 -11.93 -7.98 8.27
CA TYR A 134 -11.13 -8.97 7.56
C TYR A 134 -11.73 -10.37 7.68
N ARG A 135 -11.36 -11.27 6.76
CA ARG A 135 -11.92 -12.63 6.72
C ARG A 135 -11.66 -13.43 7.99
N ASP A 136 -10.56 -13.16 8.67
CA ASP A 136 -10.23 -13.82 9.95
C ASP A 136 -10.99 -13.26 11.13
N GLY A 137 -11.89 -12.31 10.90
CA GLY A 137 -12.69 -11.67 11.95
C GLY A 137 -12.00 -10.51 12.66
N SER A 138 -10.78 -10.16 12.28
CA SER A 138 -10.08 -9.05 12.92
C SER A 138 -10.61 -7.70 12.45
N ASP A 139 -10.47 -6.70 13.31
CA ASP A 139 -10.92 -5.33 13.05
C ASP A 139 -9.92 -4.58 12.15
N ALA A 140 -10.42 -3.63 11.40
CA ALA A 140 -9.60 -2.65 10.70
C ALA A 140 -9.64 -1.33 11.45
N ILE A 141 -8.48 -0.69 11.56
CA ILE A 141 -8.38 0.69 12.00
C ILE A 141 -8.39 1.55 10.75
N VAL A 142 -9.30 2.52 10.69
CA VAL A 142 -9.33 3.51 9.62
C VAL A 142 -8.48 4.69 10.06
N MET A 143 -7.52 5.05 9.24
CA MET A 143 -6.61 6.16 9.52
C MET A 143 -6.74 7.22 8.44
N CYS A 144 -6.52 8.46 8.80
CA CYS A 144 -6.63 9.60 7.90
C CYS A 144 -5.54 10.62 8.17
N MET A 145 -5.10 11.28 7.10
CA MET A 145 -4.29 12.50 7.21
C MET A 145 -4.70 13.46 6.11
N ILE A 146 -4.34 14.71 6.28
CA ILE A 146 -4.52 15.73 5.24
C ILE A 146 -3.13 16.07 4.69
N LYS A 147 -2.97 15.93 3.38
CA LYS A 147 -1.73 16.29 2.70
C LYS A 147 -1.58 17.82 2.70
N GLU A 148 -0.48 18.29 3.22
CA GLU A 148 -0.15 19.71 3.25
C GLU A 148 0.33 20.27 1.91
#